data_ca244bc61b7712a000e5c6fd26e8964c
#
_entry.id   ca244bc61b7712a000e5c6fd26e8964c
#
_cell.length_a   1.000
_cell.length_b   1.000
_cell.length_c   1.000
_cell.angle_alpha   90.00
_cell.angle_beta   90.00
_cell.angle_gamma   90.00
#
_symmetry.space_group_name_H-M   'P 1'
#
loop_
_entity.id
_entity.type
_entity.pdbx_description
1 polymer ?
#
loop_
_entity_poly.entity_id
_entity_poly.type
_entity_poly.pdbx_seq_one_letter_code
_entity_poly.pdbx_strand_id
1 'polypeptide(L)'
;MALQAAIILSDTGPVAKRLVGFEHRPQQLEMAAAIDTCLDRKGRLLVEAGTGVGKSFAYLVPAIRRVVDHQERVIICTNTIALQEQLVEKDIPLLNAVIPEEFSTVLVKGRGNYVSLRRLKLASARQDRLFGGEEDRHALQGLEDWAYETRDGTTTSLPVMPAHNVWEQVQSDAGNCMGRKCPTYEKCFYQAARRRMEGGDLLVCNHSLFFSDLAMRAAGGRGFLPPYQHVILDEAHSLE
;
A
#
# COMPACT_ATOMS: atom_id res chain seq x y z
N MET A 1 -27.12 -7.01 3.14
CA MET A 1 -27.76 -5.68 2.80
C MET A 1 -26.69 -4.92 2.02
N ALA A 2 -27.00 -4.40 0.83
CA ALA A 2 -25.97 -3.72 0.03
C ALA A 2 -25.36 -2.53 0.81
N LEU A 3 -24.05 -2.42 0.79
CA LEU A 3 -23.31 -1.35 1.44
C LEU A 3 -23.61 -0.02 0.70
N GLN A 4 -24.26 0.92 1.37
CA GLN A 4 -24.61 2.21 0.76
C GLN A 4 -23.83 3.34 1.43
N ALA A 5 -23.08 4.11 0.64
CA ALA A 5 -22.29 5.25 1.14
C ALA A 5 -23.18 6.27 1.88
N ALA A 6 -24.40 6.50 1.41
CA ALA A 6 -25.36 7.40 2.05
C ALA A 6 -25.74 6.98 3.47
N ILE A 7 -25.72 5.69 3.78
CA ILE A 7 -25.99 5.18 5.14
C ILE A 7 -24.72 5.26 6.00
N ILE A 8 -23.60 4.83 5.47
CA ILE A 8 -22.32 4.75 6.20
C ILE A 8 -21.82 6.14 6.60
N LEU A 9 -21.94 7.11 5.70
CA LEU A 9 -21.42 8.48 5.84
C LEU A 9 -22.49 9.50 6.26
N SER A 10 -23.71 9.05 6.65
CA SER A 10 -24.73 9.97 7.18
C SER A 10 -24.36 10.50 8.57
N ASP A 11 -25.04 11.56 9.00
CA ASP A 11 -24.92 12.16 10.34
C ASP A 11 -25.30 11.20 11.48
N THR A 12 -26.16 10.23 11.20
CA THR A 12 -26.56 9.17 12.14
C THR A 12 -25.91 7.83 11.82
N GLY A 13 -25.03 7.81 10.82
CA GLY A 13 -24.37 6.61 10.31
C GLY A 13 -23.32 6.02 11.25
N PRO A 14 -22.84 4.82 10.96
CA PRO A 14 -21.88 4.14 11.81
C PRO A 14 -20.52 4.87 11.88
N VAL A 15 -20.10 5.59 10.83
CA VAL A 15 -18.88 6.41 10.87
C VAL A 15 -19.06 7.59 11.83
N ALA A 16 -20.20 8.31 11.75
CA ALA A 16 -20.50 9.43 12.63
C ALA A 16 -20.52 9.04 14.12
N LYS A 17 -21.00 7.84 14.44
CA LYS A 17 -21.04 7.33 15.81
C LYS A 17 -19.66 6.99 16.38
N ARG A 18 -18.67 6.76 15.55
CA ARG A 18 -17.34 6.28 15.96
C ARG A 18 -16.24 7.33 15.80
N LEU A 19 -16.39 8.25 14.86
CA LEU A 19 -15.43 9.31 14.59
C LEU A 19 -15.74 10.54 15.43
N VAL A 20 -14.91 10.81 16.43
CA VAL A 20 -15.04 12.02 17.26
C VAL A 20 -14.85 13.26 16.39
N GLY A 21 -15.80 14.20 16.47
CA GLY A 21 -15.78 15.40 15.63
C GLY A 21 -16.23 15.19 14.19
N PHE A 22 -16.96 14.12 13.92
CA PHE A 22 -17.57 13.91 12.61
C PHE A 22 -18.47 15.09 12.24
N GLU A 23 -18.29 15.62 11.06
CA GLU A 23 -19.13 16.64 10.45
C GLU A 23 -19.76 16.06 9.18
N HIS A 24 -21.07 16.13 9.13
CA HIS A 24 -21.80 15.77 7.90
C HIS A 24 -21.50 16.77 6.79
N ARG A 25 -21.03 16.29 5.67
CA ARG A 25 -20.65 17.10 4.50
C ARG A 25 -21.38 16.59 3.26
N PRO A 26 -22.37 17.34 2.75
CA PRO A 26 -23.12 16.94 1.54
C PRO A 26 -22.21 16.64 0.35
N GLN A 27 -21.14 17.39 0.19
CA GLN A 27 -20.15 17.20 -0.89
C GLN A 27 -19.43 15.84 -0.81
N GLN A 28 -19.21 15.33 0.40
CA GLN A 28 -18.65 13.99 0.60
C GLN A 28 -19.60 12.91 0.10
N LEU A 29 -20.90 13.03 0.40
CA LEU A 29 -21.92 12.10 -0.08
C LEU A 29 -22.11 12.17 -1.60
N GLU A 30 -22.13 13.39 -2.15
CA GLU A 30 -22.19 13.60 -3.60
C GLU A 30 -21.02 12.94 -4.33
N MET A 31 -19.80 13.16 -3.82
CA MET A 31 -18.60 12.50 -4.35
C MET A 31 -18.70 10.99 -4.26
N ALA A 32 -19.11 10.46 -3.11
CA ALA A 32 -19.24 9.01 -2.92
C ALA A 32 -20.27 8.40 -3.87
N ALA A 33 -21.41 9.05 -4.08
CA ALA A 33 -22.46 8.60 -5.01
C ALA A 33 -21.98 8.65 -6.47
N ALA A 34 -21.23 9.68 -6.84
CA ALA A 34 -20.66 9.79 -8.19
C ALA A 34 -19.64 8.68 -8.47
N ILE A 35 -18.76 8.40 -7.50
CA ILE A 35 -17.78 7.31 -7.58
C ILE A 35 -18.48 5.97 -7.67
N ASP A 36 -19.47 5.73 -6.83
CA ASP A 36 -20.26 4.50 -6.81
C ASP A 36 -20.91 4.22 -8.16
N THR A 37 -21.57 5.23 -8.72
CA THR A 37 -22.16 5.16 -10.06
C THR A 37 -21.11 4.90 -11.15
N CYS A 38 -19.94 5.53 -11.05
CA CYS A 38 -18.86 5.34 -12.01
C CYS A 38 -18.31 3.91 -11.96
N LEU A 39 -18.08 3.36 -10.77
CA LEU A 39 -17.61 1.99 -10.58
C LEU A 39 -18.62 0.97 -11.11
N ASP A 40 -19.92 1.15 -10.85
CA ASP A 40 -20.98 0.28 -11.37
C ASP A 40 -21.02 0.24 -12.90
N ARG A 41 -20.79 1.39 -13.53
CA ARG A 41 -20.80 1.52 -15.01
C ARG A 41 -19.45 1.17 -15.65
N LYS A 42 -18.42 0.84 -14.85
CA LYS A 42 -17.03 0.67 -15.30
C LYS A 42 -16.56 1.87 -16.13
N GLY A 43 -16.98 3.06 -15.70
CA GLY A 43 -16.71 4.33 -16.35
C GLY A 43 -15.39 4.96 -15.96
N ARG A 44 -15.24 6.24 -16.31
CA ARG A 44 -14.13 7.10 -15.89
C ARG A 44 -14.72 8.35 -15.25
N LEU A 45 -14.16 8.76 -14.12
CA LEU A 45 -14.63 9.92 -13.38
C LEU A 45 -13.41 10.74 -12.93
N LEU A 46 -13.49 12.03 -13.13
CA LEU A 46 -12.56 13.01 -12.56
C LEU A 46 -13.34 13.86 -11.57
N VAL A 47 -12.85 13.94 -10.34
CA VAL A 47 -13.49 14.72 -9.26
C VAL A 47 -12.47 15.68 -8.69
N GLU A 48 -12.84 16.94 -8.61
CA GLU A 48 -12.12 17.94 -7.85
C GLU A 48 -12.88 18.22 -6.56
N ALA A 49 -12.21 18.05 -5.42
CA ALA A 49 -12.78 18.31 -4.11
C ALA A 49 -11.76 19.01 -3.23
N GLY A 50 -12.18 20.10 -2.60
CA GLY A 50 -11.34 20.90 -1.70
C GLY A 50 -10.79 20.10 -0.52
N THR A 51 -9.84 20.71 0.18
CA THR A 51 -9.32 20.16 1.44
C THR A 51 -10.44 20.10 2.49
N GLY A 52 -10.43 19.07 3.32
CA GLY A 52 -11.41 18.94 4.40
C GLY A 52 -12.76 18.32 4.01
N VAL A 53 -13.07 18.08 2.74
CA VAL A 53 -14.31 17.42 2.31
C VAL A 53 -14.42 15.99 2.81
N GLY A 54 -13.32 15.35 3.19
CA GLY A 54 -13.31 13.93 3.59
C GLY A 54 -13.20 12.99 2.39
N LYS A 55 -12.38 13.33 1.40
CA LYS A 55 -12.15 12.57 0.17
C LYS A 55 -11.90 11.08 0.42
N SER A 56 -11.07 10.75 1.42
CA SER A 56 -10.70 9.37 1.72
C SER A 56 -11.93 8.49 1.94
N PHE A 57 -12.83 8.89 2.83
CA PHE A 57 -14.06 8.12 3.06
C PHE A 57 -14.98 8.12 1.84
N ALA A 58 -15.05 9.23 1.09
CA ALA A 58 -15.90 9.33 -0.09
C ALA A 58 -15.52 8.33 -1.18
N TYR A 59 -14.23 7.97 -1.33
CA TYR A 59 -13.83 6.93 -2.28
C TYR A 59 -13.65 5.54 -1.63
N LEU A 60 -13.27 5.47 -0.36
CA LEU A 60 -13.08 4.17 0.32
C LEU A 60 -14.39 3.39 0.45
N VAL A 61 -15.50 4.05 0.82
CA VAL A 61 -16.77 3.34 1.01
C VAL A 61 -17.27 2.70 -0.28
N PRO A 62 -17.35 3.40 -1.44
CA PRO A 62 -17.66 2.76 -2.72
C PRO A 62 -16.65 1.68 -3.14
N ALA A 63 -15.35 1.87 -2.88
CA ALA A 63 -14.32 0.87 -3.17
C ALA A 63 -14.55 -0.42 -2.37
N ILE A 64 -14.81 -0.29 -1.06
CA ILE A 64 -15.10 -1.43 -0.18
C ILE A 64 -16.40 -2.11 -0.62
N ARG A 65 -17.43 -1.38 -1.05
CA ARG A 65 -18.64 -1.96 -1.61
C ARG A 65 -18.34 -2.85 -2.82
N ARG A 66 -17.45 -2.43 -3.72
CA ARG A 66 -17.05 -3.26 -4.87
C ARG A 66 -16.37 -4.55 -4.42
N VAL A 67 -15.53 -4.47 -3.41
CA VAL A 67 -14.87 -5.64 -2.83
C VAL A 67 -15.89 -6.60 -2.21
N VAL A 68 -16.75 -6.09 -1.33
CA VAL A 68 -17.65 -6.90 -0.50
C VAL A 68 -18.82 -7.48 -1.31
N ASP A 69 -19.53 -6.62 -2.05
CA ASP A 69 -20.78 -7.02 -2.76
C ASP A 69 -20.49 -7.71 -4.10
N HIS A 70 -19.34 -7.43 -4.74
CA HIS A 70 -19.03 -7.89 -6.09
C HIS A 70 -17.77 -8.74 -6.22
N GLN A 71 -16.98 -8.86 -5.14
CA GLN A 71 -15.70 -9.58 -5.13
C GLN A 71 -14.71 -9.03 -6.17
N GLU A 72 -14.79 -7.73 -6.47
CA GLU A 72 -13.91 -7.04 -7.40
C GLU A 72 -12.76 -6.38 -6.63
N ARG A 73 -11.53 -6.63 -7.08
CA ARG A 73 -10.34 -6.01 -6.47
C ARG A 73 -10.22 -4.55 -6.89
N VAL A 74 -9.94 -3.70 -5.92
CA VAL A 74 -9.71 -2.27 -6.13
C VAL A 74 -8.29 -1.91 -5.75
N ILE A 75 -7.63 -1.09 -6.59
CA ILE A 75 -6.35 -0.46 -6.28
C ILE A 75 -6.59 1.00 -5.95
N ILE A 76 -6.04 1.46 -4.83
CA ILE A 76 -6.00 2.87 -4.45
C ILE A 76 -4.55 3.34 -4.55
N CYS A 77 -4.34 4.35 -5.38
CA CYS A 77 -3.03 4.96 -5.56
C CYS A 77 -3.03 6.36 -4.95
N THR A 78 -2.04 6.68 -4.16
CA THR A 78 -1.85 8.01 -3.60
C THR A 78 -0.40 8.46 -3.75
N ASN A 79 -0.11 9.74 -3.53
CA ASN A 79 1.20 10.31 -3.84
C ASN A 79 2.25 9.97 -2.78
N THR A 80 1.95 10.15 -1.49
CA THR A 80 2.94 10.10 -0.40
C THR A 80 2.81 8.86 0.49
N ILE A 81 3.92 8.49 1.13
CA ILE A 81 3.95 7.42 2.14
C ILE A 81 3.00 7.77 3.30
N ALA A 82 3.00 9.02 3.75
CA ALA A 82 2.15 9.47 4.85
C ALA A 82 0.65 9.29 4.55
N LEU A 83 0.20 9.56 3.31
CA LEU A 83 -1.18 9.31 2.89
C LEU A 83 -1.49 7.81 2.81
N GLN A 84 -0.54 6.99 2.33
CA GLN A 84 -0.71 5.53 2.34
C GLN A 84 -0.87 4.98 3.77
N GLU A 85 -0.04 5.45 4.68
CA GLU A 85 -0.08 5.06 6.10
C GLU A 85 -1.39 5.55 6.76
N GLN A 86 -1.83 6.79 6.49
CA GLN A 86 -3.11 7.29 6.96
C GLN A 86 -4.27 6.39 6.52
N LEU A 87 -4.31 6.01 5.24
CA LEU A 87 -5.35 5.12 4.72
C LEU A 87 -5.34 3.76 5.43
N VAL A 88 -4.16 3.14 5.54
CA VAL A 88 -4.03 1.76 6.03
C VAL A 88 -4.07 1.66 7.55
N GLU A 89 -3.62 2.69 8.29
CA GLU A 89 -3.52 2.64 9.74
C GLU A 89 -4.68 3.35 10.46
N LYS A 90 -5.43 4.23 9.76
CA LYS A 90 -6.50 5.02 10.37
C LYS A 90 -7.84 4.85 9.65
N ASP A 91 -7.91 5.24 8.37
CA ASP A 91 -9.18 5.37 7.66
C ASP A 91 -9.82 3.99 7.39
N ILE A 92 -9.06 3.05 6.87
CA ILE A 92 -9.54 1.69 6.59
C ILE A 92 -9.84 0.89 7.86
N PRO A 93 -9.02 0.90 8.93
CA PRO A 93 -9.37 0.26 10.18
C PRO A 93 -10.65 0.81 10.82
N LEU A 94 -10.92 2.11 10.69
CA LEU A 94 -12.19 2.69 11.15
C LEU A 94 -13.36 2.12 10.34
N LEU A 95 -13.23 2.01 9.01
CA LEU A 95 -14.27 1.42 8.17
C LEU A 95 -14.47 -0.07 8.44
N ASN A 96 -13.39 -0.84 8.63
CA ASN A 96 -13.46 -2.24 9.05
C ASN A 96 -14.21 -2.44 10.37
N ALA A 97 -14.16 -1.45 11.25
CA ALA A 97 -14.82 -1.53 12.55
C ALA A 97 -16.32 -1.15 12.50
N VAL A 98 -16.79 -0.59 11.39
CA VAL A 98 -18.19 -0.14 11.22
C VAL A 98 -18.91 -0.85 10.07
N ILE A 99 -18.19 -1.47 9.16
CA ILE A 99 -18.71 -2.31 8.09
C ILE A 99 -18.69 -3.77 8.60
N PRO A 100 -19.83 -4.47 8.63
CA PRO A 100 -19.89 -5.81 9.20
C PRO A 100 -19.24 -6.89 8.34
N GLU A 101 -19.06 -6.64 7.06
CA GLU A 101 -18.46 -7.57 6.11
C GLU A 101 -16.92 -7.51 6.19
N GLU A 102 -16.29 -8.68 6.12
CA GLU A 102 -14.83 -8.80 6.13
C GLU A 102 -14.23 -8.51 4.75
N PHE A 103 -13.16 -7.75 4.72
CA PHE A 103 -12.32 -7.55 3.54
C PHE A 103 -10.86 -7.35 3.96
N SER A 104 -9.96 -7.72 3.07
CA SER A 104 -8.52 -7.61 3.31
C SER A 104 -7.92 -6.39 2.62
N THR A 105 -7.04 -5.69 3.33
CA THR A 105 -6.30 -4.54 2.79
C THR A 105 -4.81 -4.80 2.85
N VAL A 106 -4.10 -4.48 1.77
CA VAL A 106 -2.65 -4.66 1.69
C VAL A 106 -1.98 -3.38 1.19
N LEU A 107 -1.05 -2.86 1.99
CA LEU A 107 -0.12 -1.83 1.54
C LEU A 107 0.97 -2.47 0.68
N VAL A 108 1.01 -2.08 -0.59
CA VAL A 108 1.96 -2.58 -1.57
C VAL A 108 3.12 -1.61 -1.70
N LYS A 109 4.31 -2.07 -1.35
CA LYS A 109 5.55 -1.30 -1.45
C LYS A 109 6.45 -1.83 -2.56
N GLY A 110 7.22 -0.95 -3.18
CA GLY A 110 8.24 -1.32 -4.15
C GLY A 110 9.27 -2.27 -3.55
N ARG A 111 9.82 -3.15 -4.38
CA ARG A 111 10.75 -4.21 -3.95
C ARG A 111 11.95 -3.69 -3.18
N GLY A 112 12.54 -2.57 -3.60
CA GLY A 112 13.68 -1.94 -2.94
C GLY A 112 13.42 -1.46 -1.51
N ASN A 113 12.15 -1.41 -1.08
CA ASN A 113 11.80 -1.09 0.31
C ASN A 113 11.99 -2.27 1.28
N TYR A 114 12.27 -3.47 0.79
CA TYR A 114 12.41 -4.67 1.63
C TYR A 114 13.87 -5.08 1.77
N VAL A 115 14.28 -5.42 2.98
CA VAL A 115 15.59 -6.05 3.21
C VAL A 115 15.60 -7.47 2.65
N SER A 116 16.72 -7.86 2.05
CA SER A 116 16.98 -9.23 1.61
C SER A 116 17.90 -9.92 2.61
N LEU A 117 17.38 -10.86 3.38
CA LEU A 117 18.16 -11.61 4.39
C LEU A 117 19.37 -12.31 3.78
N ARG A 118 19.29 -12.77 2.53
CA ARG A 118 20.43 -13.35 1.83
C ARG A 118 21.52 -12.30 1.53
N ARG A 119 21.12 -11.13 1.02
CA ARG A 119 22.07 -10.05 0.71
C ARG A 119 22.66 -9.47 1.97
N LEU A 120 21.87 -9.31 3.01
CA LEU A 120 22.33 -8.87 4.33
C LEU A 120 23.46 -9.79 4.85
N LYS A 121 23.24 -11.11 4.86
CA LYS A 121 24.29 -12.09 5.23
C LYS A 121 25.53 -12.02 4.35
N LEU A 122 25.39 -11.78 3.06
CA LEU A 122 26.52 -11.64 2.15
C LEU A 122 27.27 -10.33 2.37
N ALA A 123 26.57 -9.23 2.65
CA ALA A 123 27.17 -7.94 2.97
C ALA A 123 27.97 -8.03 4.27
N SER A 124 27.41 -8.64 5.31
CA SER A 124 28.06 -8.88 6.57
C SER A 124 29.36 -9.70 6.42
N ALA A 125 29.30 -10.81 5.68
CA ALA A 125 30.47 -11.66 5.42
C ALA A 125 31.56 -10.96 4.59
N ARG A 126 31.26 -9.83 3.96
CA ARG A 126 32.16 -9.06 3.08
C ARG A 126 32.36 -7.61 3.52
N GLN A 127 31.94 -7.27 4.72
CA GLN A 127 31.89 -5.90 5.22
C GLN A 127 33.21 -5.12 5.05
N ASP A 128 34.35 -5.76 5.32
CA ASP A 128 35.66 -5.12 5.19
C ASP A 128 36.05 -4.75 3.76
N ARG A 129 35.45 -5.41 2.77
CA ARG A 129 35.61 -5.12 1.32
C ARG A 129 34.60 -4.14 0.80
N LEU A 130 33.41 -4.12 1.37
CA LEU A 130 32.29 -3.30 0.90
C LEU A 130 32.32 -1.90 1.53
N PHE A 131 32.76 -1.79 2.77
CA PHE A 131 32.65 -0.57 3.56
C PHE A 131 34.01 -0.15 4.12
N GLY A 132 34.48 1.01 3.66
CA GLY A 132 35.76 1.56 4.13
C GLY A 132 35.67 2.28 5.48
N GLY A 133 34.45 2.72 5.88
CA GLY A 133 34.19 3.46 7.11
C GLY A 133 33.61 2.60 8.23
N GLU A 134 33.87 3.00 9.48
CA GLU A 134 33.28 2.36 10.66
C GLU A 134 31.77 2.63 10.75
N GLU A 135 31.31 3.81 10.33
CA GLU A 135 29.88 4.18 10.33
C GLU A 135 29.04 3.25 9.48
N ASP A 136 29.49 2.92 8.26
CA ASP A 136 28.78 2.00 7.36
C ASP A 136 28.72 0.58 7.94
N ARG A 137 29.81 0.12 8.57
CA ARG A 137 29.85 -1.20 9.23
C ARG A 137 28.92 -1.24 10.45
N HIS A 138 28.90 -0.17 11.22
CA HIS A 138 27.98 -0.04 12.35
C HIS A 138 26.52 0.01 11.91
N ALA A 139 26.23 0.74 10.82
CA ALA A 139 24.90 0.75 10.22
C ALA A 139 24.48 -0.65 9.71
N LEU A 140 25.40 -1.40 9.11
CA LEU A 140 25.15 -2.78 8.69
C LEU A 140 24.82 -3.69 9.88
N GLN A 141 25.54 -3.57 10.99
CA GLN A 141 25.25 -4.32 12.21
C GLN A 141 23.87 -3.97 12.77
N GLY A 142 23.52 -2.68 12.82
CA GLY A 142 22.17 -2.26 13.22
C GLY A 142 21.05 -2.82 12.32
N LEU A 143 21.33 -2.97 11.02
CA LEU A 143 20.40 -3.63 10.08
C LEU A 143 20.26 -5.14 10.35
N GLU A 144 21.34 -5.80 10.78
CA GLU A 144 21.28 -7.21 11.17
C GLU A 144 20.39 -7.42 12.39
N ASP A 145 20.62 -6.63 13.45
CA ASP A 145 19.83 -6.69 14.67
C ASP A 145 18.35 -6.42 14.38
N TRP A 146 18.06 -5.34 13.65
CA TRP A 146 16.70 -5.01 13.24
C TRP A 146 16.05 -6.11 12.38
N ALA A 147 16.79 -6.77 11.49
CA ALA A 147 16.25 -7.82 10.63
C ALA A 147 15.77 -9.06 11.41
N TYR A 148 16.23 -9.27 12.64
CA TYR A 148 15.71 -10.31 13.54
C TYR A 148 14.44 -9.89 14.29
N GLU A 149 14.22 -8.60 14.48
CA GLU A 149 13.10 -8.06 15.27
C GLU A 149 11.92 -7.62 14.40
N THR A 150 12.20 -7.15 13.18
CA THR A 150 11.17 -6.62 12.27
C THR A 150 10.17 -7.67 11.83
N ARG A 151 8.89 -7.28 11.75
CA ARG A 151 7.82 -8.15 11.25
C ARG A 151 7.64 -8.08 9.74
N ASP A 152 7.96 -6.94 9.13
CA ASP A 152 7.68 -6.66 7.72
C ASP A 152 8.95 -6.47 6.87
N GLY A 153 10.09 -6.17 7.48
CA GLY A 153 11.39 -5.97 6.83
C GLY A 153 11.43 -4.80 5.87
N THR A 154 10.62 -3.75 6.11
CA THR A 154 10.54 -2.58 5.22
C THR A 154 11.25 -1.37 5.78
N THR A 155 11.68 -0.46 4.90
CA THR A 155 12.34 0.81 5.28
C THR A 155 11.53 1.66 6.24
N THR A 156 10.19 1.56 6.22
CA THR A 156 9.33 2.34 7.13
C THR A 156 9.34 1.83 8.57
N SER A 157 9.76 0.59 8.80
CA SER A 157 9.93 0.03 10.15
C SER A 157 11.37 0.14 10.68
N LEU A 158 12.27 0.74 9.89
CA LEU A 158 13.64 1.02 10.32
C LEU A 158 13.65 2.16 11.36
N PRO A 159 14.33 2.00 12.50
CA PRO A 159 14.51 3.08 13.46
C PRO A 159 15.30 4.27 12.88
N VAL A 160 16.32 3.96 12.09
CA VAL A 160 17.16 4.95 11.39
C VAL A 160 17.48 4.42 10.01
N MET A 161 17.23 5.24 8.98
CA MET A 161 17.59 4.88 7.61
C MET A 161 19.11 4.95 7.45
N PRO A 162 19.79 3.86 7.03
CA PRO A 162 21.23 3.87 6.79
C PRO A 162 21.58 4.70 5.56
N ALA A 163 22.86 4.98 5.36
CA ALA A 163 23.35 5.59 4.14
C ALA A 163 22.95 4.75 2.90
N HIS A 164 22.74 5.43 1.78
CA HIS A 164 22.23 4.80 0.55
C HIS A 164 23.10 3.64 0.08
N ASN A 165 24.44 3.80 0.13
CA ASN A 165 25.41 2.76 -0.22
C ASN A 165 25.24 1.48 0.63
N VAL A 166 24.90 1.61 1.92
CA VAL A 166 24.66 0.46 2.81
C VAL A 166 23.33 -0.21 2.45
N TRP A 167 22.24 0.58 2.29
CA TRP A 167 20.94 0.03 1.94
C TRP A 167 20.96 -0.71 0.59
N GLU A 168 21.62 -0.16 -0.41
CA GLU A 168 21.77 -0.82 -1.73
C GLU A 168 22.39 -2.21 -1.66
N GLN A 169 23.28 -2.47 -0.71
CA GLN A 169 23.91 -3.79 -0.55
C GLN A 169 22.95 -4.84 0.03
N VAL A 170 21.95 -4.41 0.79
CA VAL A 170 21.07 -5.31 1.54
C VAL A 170 19.63 -5.35 1.05
N GLN A 171 19.17 -4.34 0.29
CA GLN A 171 17.81 -4.29 -0.22
C GLN A 171 17.49 -5.45 -1.15
N SER A 172 16.20 -5.80 -1.25
CA SER A 172 15.73 -6.78 -2.21
C SER A 172 15.82 -6.21 -3.64
N ASP A 173 16.44 -6.95 -4.52
CA ASP A 173 16.65 -6.59 -5.91
C ASP A 173 16.22 -7.70 -6.87
N ALA A 174 15.69 -7.33 -8.04
CA ALA A 174 15.18 -8.28 -9.02
C ALA A 174 16.30 -9.09 -9.67
N GLY A 175 17.39 -8.42 -10.05
CA GLY A 175 18.54 -9.03 -10.73
C GLY A 175 19.29 -10.05 -9.86
N ASN A 176 19.22 -9.88 -8.54
CA ASN A 176 19.87 -10.77 -7.57
C ASN A 176 18.93 -11.80 -6.95
N CYS A 177 17.66 -11.88 -7.35
CA CYS A 177 16.69 -12.76 -6.74
C CYS A 177 16.79 -14.19 -7.26
N MET A 178 17.00 -15.14 -6.37
CA MET A 178 17.08 -16.58 -6.70
C MET A 178 15.70 -17.27 -6.69
N GLY A 179 14.61 -16.52 -6.43
CA GLY A 179 13.27 -17.10 -6.34
C GLY A 179 13.22 -18.24 -5.30
N ARG A 180 12.52 -19.32 -5.62
CA ARG A 180 12.36 -20.51 -4.76
C ARG A 180 13.68 -21.21 -4.41
N LYS A 181 14.75 -20.99 -5.19
CA LYS A 181 16.07 -21.55 -4.92
C LYS A 181 16.84 -20.75 -3.84
N CYS A 182 16.31 -19.64 -3.36
CA CYS A 182 16.95 -18.82 -2.34
C CYS A 182 16.95 -19.56 -0.98
N PRO A 183 18.07 -19.69 -0.29
CA PRO A 183 18.12 -20.37 1.02
C PRO A 183 17.31 -19.65 2.11
N THR A 184 16.96 -18.37 1.89
CA THR A 184 16.12 -17.58 2.82
C THR A 184 14.71 -17.35 2.26
N TYR A 185 14.25 -18.15 1.29
CA TYR A 185 12.98 -17.93 0.59
C TYR A 185 11.77 -17.90 1.55
N GLU A 186 11.69 -18.87 2.46
CA GLU A 186 10.57 -18.98 3.41
C GLU A 186 10.47 -17.80 4.38
N LYS A 187 11.62 -17.21 4.74
CA LYS A 187 11.72 -16.04 5.62
C LYS A 187 11.82 -14.72 4.85
N CYS A 188 11.68 -14.74 3.53
CA CYS A 188 11.85 -13.57 2.68
C CYS A 188 10.68 -12.60 2.86
N PHE A 189 10.94 -11.41 3.39
CA PHE A 189 9.94 -10.36 3.60
C PHE A 189 9.24 -9.96 2.31
N TYR A 190 9.99 -9.78 1.22
CA TYR A 190 9.40 -9.45 -0.08
C TYR A 190 8.47 -10.56 -0.60
N GLN A 191 8.85 -11.83 -0.47
CA GLN A 191 7.99 -12.93 -0.89
C GLN A 191 6.75 -13.06 -0.01
N ALA A 192 6.88 -12.80 1.28
CA ALA A 192 5.74 -12.74 2.18
C ALA A 192 4.78 -11.60 1.81
N ALA A 193 5.31 -10.41 1.49
CA ALA A 193 4.52 -9.28 1.01
C ALA A 193 3.82 -9.61 -0.33
N ARG A 194 4.51 -10.27 -1.26
CA ARG A 194 3.92 -10.75 -2.51
C ARG A 194 2.72 -11.68 -2.27
N ARG A 195 2.85 -12.65 -1.38
CA ARG A 195 1.74 -13.56 -1.04
C ARG A 195 0.54 -12.81 -0.45
N ARG A 196 0.79 -11.84 0.45
CA ARG A 196 -0.29 -10.99 0.98
C ARG A 196 -0.97 -10.19 -0.12
N MET A 197 -0.20 -9.59 -1.02
CA MET A 197 -0.73 -8.80 -2.14
C MET A 197 -1.61 -9.65 -3.08
N GLU A 198 -1.21 -10.88 -3.38
CA GLU A 198 -2.00 -11.79 -4.24
C GLU A 198 -3.37 -12.14 -3.63
N GLY A 199 -3.45 -12.22 -2.31
CA GLY A 199 -4.70 -12.48 -1.58
C GLY A 199 -5.46 -11.24 -1.13
N GLY A 200 -4.94 -10.02 -1.37
CA GLY A 200 -5.58 -8.79 -0.93
C GLY A 200 -6.75 -8.37 -1.82
N ASP A 201 -7.80 -7.85 -1.21
CA ASP A 201 -8.99 -7.36 -1.91
C ASP A 201 -8.86 -5.87 -2.27
N LEU A 202 -8.40 -5.08 -1.31
CA LEU A 202 -8.11 -3.66 -1.45
C LEU A 202 -6.61 -3.44 -1.37
N LEU A 203 -5.99 -2.96 -2.46
CA LEU A 203 -4.56 -2.71 -2.51
C LEU A 203 -4.29 -1.22 -2.48
N VAL A 204 -3.42 -0.80 -1.57
CA VAL A 204 -2.96 0.60 -1.48
C VAL A 204 -1.51 0.66 -1.94
N CYS A 205 -1.18 1.55 -2.88
CA CYS A 205 0.18 1.75 -3.36
C CYS A 205 0.46 3.22 -3.70
N ASN A 206 1.70 3.54 -4.07
CA ASN A 206 1.98 4.86 -4.63
C ASN A 206 1.80 4.90 -6.16
N HIS A 207 1.69 6.11 -6.70
CA HIS A 207 1.56 6.34 -8.13
C HIS A 207 2.71 5.72 -8.93
N SER A 208 3.96 5.92 -8.51
CA SER A 208 5.14 5.39 -9.20
C SER A 208 5.09 3.88 -9.35
N LEU A 209 4.65 3.17 -8.32
CA LEU A 209 4.52 1.71 -8.34
C LEU A 209 3.43 1.29 -9.33
N PHE A 210 2.27 1.92 -9.27
CA PHE A 210 1.17 1.64 -10.17
C PHE A 210 1.53 1.90 -11.64
N PHE A 211 2.11 3.05 -11.95
CA PHE A 211 2.51 3.38 -13.32
C PHE A 211 3.68 2.50 -13.82
N SER A 212 4.58 2.07 -12.93
CA SER A 212 5.59 1.06 -13.30
C SER A 212 4.94 -0.27 -13.69
N ASP A 213 3.90 -0.71 -12.99
CA ASP A 213 3.13 -1.90 -13.35
C ASP A 213 2.45 -1.74 -14.72
N LEU A 214 1.81 -0.59 -14.96
CA LEU A 214 1.20 -0.28 -16.25
C LEU A 214 2.20 -0.26 -17.39
N ALA A 215 3.37 0.34 -17.20
CA ALA A 215 4.44 0.38 -18.20
C ALA A 215 4.92 -1.04 -18.54
N MET A 216 5.10 -1.90 -17.55
CA MET A 216 5.45 -3.30 -17.78
C MET A 216 4.39 -4.04 -18.59
N ARG A 217 3.10 -3.83 -18.29
CA ARG A 217 1.97 -4.43 -19.04
C ARG A 217 1.91 -3.89 -20.47
N ALA A 218 2.09 -2.59 -20.66
CA ALA A 218 2.10 -1.96 -21.99
C ALA A 218 3.24 -2.46 -22.86
N ALA A 219 4.38 -2.82 -22.28
CA ALA A 219 5.51 -3.46 -22.96
C ALA A 219 5.30 -4.97 -23.25
N GLY A 220 4.09 -5.49 -23.04
CA GLY A 220 3.76 -6.90 -23.28
C GLY A 220 4.22 -7.86 -22.17
N GLY A 221 4.74 -7.33 -21.06
CA GLY A 221 5.12 -8.11 -19.89
C GLY A 221 3.95 -8.39 -18.94
N ARG A 222 4.17 -9.28 -17.99
CA ARG A 222 3.29 -9.40 -16.83
C ARG A 222 3.63 -8.32 -15.85
N GLY A 223 2.66 -7.49 -15.48
CA GLY A 223 2.78 -6.59 -14.34
C GLY A 223 3.07 -7.35 -13.04
N PHE A 224 3.48 -6.66 -12.01
CA PHE A 224 3.72 -7.28 -10.69
C PHE A 224 2.50 -7.19 -9.77
N LEU A 225 1.54 -6.30 -10.05
CA LEU A 225 0.25 -6.26 -9.35
C LEU A 225 -0.63 -7.41 -9.81
N PRO A 226 -1.43 -8.02 -8.92
CA PRO A 226 -2.42 -9.02 -9.32
C PRO A 226 -3.50 -8.40 -10.22
N PRO A 227 -4.35 -9.20 -10.88
CA PRO A 227 -5.50 -8.68 -11.62
C PRO A 227 -6.42 -7.84 -10.73
N TYR A 228 -6.92 -6.73 -11.26
CA TYR A 228 -7.84 -5.81 -10.60
C TYR A 228 -8.88 -5.31 -11.57
N GLN A 229 -10.02 -4.83 -11.04
CA GLN A 229 -11.14 -4.33 -11.82
C GLN A 229 -11.24 -2.81 -11.80
N HIS A 230 -10.84 -2.19 -10.69
CA HIS A 230 -10.97 -0.74 -10.49
C HIS A 230 -9.68 -0.12 -9.95
N VAL A 231 -9.47 1.13 -10.31
CA VAL A 231 -8.37 1.97 -9.83
C VAL A 231 -8.91 3.32 -9.38
N ILE A 232 -8.47 3.77 -8.22
CA ILE A 232 -8.71 5.11 -7.70
C ILE A 232 -7.36 5.80 -7.58
N LEU A 233 -7.22 6.95 -8.24
CA LEU A 233 -6.02 7.78 -8.19
C LEU A 233 -6.32 8.99 -7.31
N ASP A 234 -5.89 8.95 -6.07
CA ASP A 234 -5.97 10.08 -5.14
C ASP A 234 -4.81 11.05 -5.38
N GLU A 235 -5.04 12.33 -5.14
CA GLU A 235 -4.05 13.41 -5.43
C GLU A 235 -3.54 13.37 -6.90
N ALA A 236 -4.46 13.15 -7.84
CA ALA A 236 -4.15 12.95 -9.26
C ALA A 236 -3.48 14.16 -9.93
N HIS A 237 -3.57 15.36 -9.33
CA HIS A 237 -2.85 16.56 -9.78
C HIS A 237 -1.31 16.41 -9.71
N SER A 238 -0.80 15.42 -8.98
CA SER A 238 0.63 15.12 -8.88
C SER A 238 1.14 14.16 -9.96
N LEU A 239 0.31 13.82 -10.94
CA LEU A 239 0.63 12.86 -12.01
C LEU A 239 1.23 13.49 -13.26
N GLU A 240 1.72 14.73 -13.19
CA GLU A 240 2.41 15.42 -14.27
C GLU A 240 3.82 14.85 -14.54
#